data_ff4154231de7d2933d19b7dcb864965a
#
_entry.id   ff4154231de7d2933d19b7dcb864965a
#
_cell.length_a   1.000
_cell.length_b   1.000
_cell.length_c   1.000
_cell.angle_alpha   90.00
_cell.angle_beta   90.00
_cell.angle_gamma   90.00
#
_symmetry.space_group_name_H-M   'P 1'
#
loop_
_entity.id
_entity.type
_entity.pdbx_description
1 polymer ?
#
loop_
_entity_poly.entity_id
_entity_poly.type
_entity_poly.pdbx_seq_one_letter_code
_entity_poly.pdbx_strand_id
1 'polypeptide(L)'
;MSIIHKTTMSPTKLELLTPWLPQQPWYAAARRPPELSRVGGFRLDDPEGEVGIEFMVVRDDAGDRPAWYHVPMTYRAAPLDGAERALIGTTEHGVLGQRWIYDGPYDPVLVAQLIALLQGRAEPQAQSESHTPDPSVTAEVTGAGFDVPAGAAEAPAVANRPDGTRLPLGDGGPALHVTRVLRPESGAESTGIRGHVSAGWRLSEGGEARGRYVVLYDGDTAP
;
A
#
# COMPACT_ATOMS: atom_id res chain seq x y z
N MET A 1 10.00 -10.86 11.00
CA MET A 1 10.13 -11.72 9.79
C MET A 1 8.80 -12.40 9.51
N SER A 2 8.08 -12.01 8.46
CA SER A 2 6.74 -12.55 8.15
C SER A 2 6.82 -13.90 7.46
N ILE A 3 6.18 -14.91 8.04
CA ILE A 3 6.04 -16.24 7.42
C ILE A 3 4.74 -16.27 6.62
N ILE A 4 4.81 -16.68 5.34
CA ILE A 4 3.61 -16.95 4.55
C ILE A 4 3.13 -18.36 4.89
N HIS A 5 1.95 -18.41 5.49
CA HIS A 5 1.26 -19.66 5.70
C HIS A 5 0.40 -20.00 4.47
N LYS A 6 0.65 -21.16 3.85
CA LYS A 6 -0.24 -21.70 2.81
C LYS A 6 -1.52 -22.19 3.48
N THR A 7 -2.47 -21.29 3.68
CA THR A 7 -3.72 -21.56 4.38
C THR A 7 -4.89 -20.80 3.74
N THR A 8 -6.10 -21.15 4.14
CA THR A 8 -7.31 -20.46 3.71
C THR A 8 -7.53 -19.21 4.55
N MET A 9 -8.05 -18.17 3.92
CA MET A 9 -8.62 -16.99 4.57
C MET A 9 -10.12 -16.93 4.21
N SER A 10 -10.97 -16.75 5.19
CA SER A 10 -12.42 -16.64 4.97
C SER A 10 -13.00 -15.49 5.82
N PRO A 11 -13.55 -14.45 5.20
CA PRO A 11 -13.55 -14.17 3.77
C PRO A 11 -12.13 -13.94 3.21
N THR A 12 -11.96 -14.13 1.90
CA THR A 12 -10.71 -13.84 1.19
C THR A 12 -10.45 -12.32 1.11
N LYS A 13 -9.21 -11.93 0.80
CA LYS A 13 -8.86 -10.51 0.61
C LYS A 13 -9.72 -9.83 -0.46
N LEU A 14 -9.94 -10.50 -1.60
CA LEU A 14 -10.75 -9.94 -2.69
C LEU A 14 -12.22 -9.80 -2.30
N GLU A 15 -12.77 -10.76 -1.55
CA GLU A 15 -14.13 -10.66 -1.02
C GLU A 15 -14.29 -9.48 -0.05
N LEU A 16 -13.28 -9.16 0.74
CA LEU A 16 -13.29 -7.99 1.61
C LEU A 16 -13.12 -6.67 0.82
N LEU A 17 -12.26 -6.66 -0.19
CA LEU A 17 -12.00 -5.47 -1.00
C LEU A 17 -13.19 -5.12 -1.91
N THR A 18 -13.95 -6.10 -2.38
CA THR A 18 -15.08 -5.87 -3.30
C THR A 18 -16.12 -4.87 -2.76
N PRO A 19 -16.62 -4.96 -1.52
CA PRO A 19 -17.53 -3.95 -0.96
C PRO A 19 -16.81 -2.70 -0.44
N TRP A 20 -15.51 -2.78 -0.13
CA TRP A 20 -14.76 -1.67 0.46
C TRP A 20 -14.27 -0.64 -0.58
N LEU A 21 -13.77 -1.10 -1.74
CA LEU A 21 -13.23 -0.25 -2.80
C LEU A 21 -14.21 0.84 -3.27
N PRO A 22 -15.50 0.54 -3.54
CA PRO A 22 -16.46 1.55 -3.99
C PRO A 22 -16.72 2.69 -3.02
N GLN A 23 -16.33 2.53 -1.76
CA GLN A 23 -16.48 3.56 -0.72
C GLN A 23 -15.31 4.55 -0.69
N GLN A 24 -14.27 4.31 -1.48
CA GLN A 24 -13.06 5.11 -1.47
C GLN A 24 -13.16 6.29 -2.44
N PRO A 25 -12.70 7.51 -2.06
CA PRO A 25 -12.83 8.70 -2.92
C PRO A 25 -11.99 8.63 -4.21
N TRP A 26 -11.01 7.73 -4.25
CA TRP A 26 -10.16 7.48 -5.41
C TRP A 26 -10.65 6.33 -6.31
N TYR A 27 -11.72 5.63 -5.92
CA TYR A 27 -12.28 4.58 -6.75
C TYR A 27 -13.08 5.16 -7.92
N ALA A 28 -12.76 4.72 -9.14
CA ALA A 28 -13.53 5.09 -10.32
C ALA A 28 -14.85 4.32 -10.34
N ALA A 29 -15.96 5.01 -10.10
CA ALA A 29 -17.27 4.41 -10.03
C ALA A 29 -17.61 3.63 -11.31
N ALA A 30 -17.87 2.33 -11.17
CA ALA A 30 -18.38 1.48 -12.22
C ALA A 30 -19.89 1.29 -12.06
N ARG A 31 -20.57 0.92 -13.16
CA ARG A 31 -22.02 0.61 -13.13
C ARG A 31 -22.31 -0.76 -12.52
N ARG A 32 -21.30 -1.60 -12.36
CA ARG A 32 -21.37 -2.97 -11.83
C ARG A 32 -20.51 -3.08 -10.58
N PRO A 33 -20.78 -4.04 -9.69
CA PRO A 33 -19.87 -4.36 -8.60
C PRO A 33 -18.45 -4.66 -9.11
N PRO A 34 -17.40 -4.36 -8.33
CA PRO A 34 -16.02 -4.65 -8.72
C PRO A 34 -15.79 -6.12 -9.10
N GLU A 35 -15.08 -6.36 -10.19
CA GLU A 35 -14.63 -7.69 -10.65
C GLU A 35 -13.12 -7.78 -10.46
N LEU A 36 -12.70 -8.13 -9.23
CA LEU A 36 -11.32 -7.99 -8.79
C LEU A 36 -10.48 -9.23 -9.08
N SER A 37 -9.25 -9.00 -9.55
CA SER A 37 -8.20 -10.01 -9.62
C SER A 37 -6.87 -9.45 -9.08
N ARG A 38 -6.11 -10.28 -8.34
CA ARG A 38 -4.77 -9.89 -7.87
C ARG A 38 -3.79 -9.94 -9.02
N VAL A 39 -3.06 -8.87 -9.26
CA VAL A 39 -2.14 -8.74 -10.39
C VAL A 39 -0.72 -8.33 -10.03
N GLY A 40 -0.43 -8.03 -8.78
CA GLY A 40 0.92 -7.65 -8.33
C GLY A 40 0.95 -7.28 -6.86
N GLY A 41 2.12 -6.81 -6.44
CA GLY A 41 2.38 -6.33 -5.10
C GLY A 41 3.61 -6.96 -4.46
N PHE A 42 3.97 -6.47 -3.29
CA PHE A 42 5.09 -6.93 -2.48
C PHE A 42 4.73 -6.83 -1.00
N ARG A 43 5.64 -7.22 -0.12
CA ARG A 43 5.49 -7.13 1.34
C ARG A 43 6.68 -6.42 1.96
N LEU A 44 6.45 -5.91 3.17
CA LEU A 44 7.52 -5.53 4.09
C LEU A 44 7.39 -6.36 5.37
N ASP A 45 8.52 -6.60 6.01
CA ASP A 45 8.53 -7.25 7.32
C ASP A 45 8.34 -6.20 8.42
N ASP A 46 7.47 -6.49 9.37
CA ASP A 46 7.48 -5.82 10.67
C ASP A 46 8.65 -6.36 11.49
N PRO A 47 9.56 -5.52 12.02
CA PRO A 47 10.67 -5.97 12.85
C PRO A 47 10.24 -6.75 14.09
N GLU A 48 9.08 -6.42 14.66
CA GLU A 48 8.53 -7.11 15.83
C GLU A 48 7.77 -8.39 15.44
N GLY A 49 7.40 -8.52 14.16
CA GLY A 49 6.73 -9.70 13.63
C GLY A 49 5.25 -9.84 14.02
N GLU A 50 4.64 -8.78 14.54
CA GLU A 50 3.25 -8.77 15.00
C GLU A 50 2.26 -8.39 13.90
N VAL A 51 2.69 -7.54 12.96
CA VAL A 51 1.85 -6.96 11.90
C VAL A 51 2.29 -7.49 10.53
N GLY A 52 1.38 -8.11 9.81
CA GLY A 52 1.60 -8.41 8.40
C GLY A 52 1.43 -7.15 7.56
N ILE A 53 2.35 -6.87 6.64
CA ILE A 53 2.32 -5.70 5.76
C ILE A 53 2.34 -6.17 4.31
N GLU A 54 1.33 -5.80 3.53
CA GLU A 54 1.22 -6.15 2.12
C GLU A 54 0.82 -4.94 1.27
N PHE A 55 1.52 -4.74 0.16
CA PHE A 55 1.21 -3.74 -0.86
C PHE A 55 0.59 -4.48 -2.05
N MET A 56 -0.72 -4.67 -2.01
CA MET A 56 -1.43 -5.44 -3.04
C MET A 56 -1.85 -4.58 -4.22
N VAL A 57 -1.74 -5.12 -5.43
CA VAL A 57 -2.38 -4.54 -6.62
C VAL A 57 -3.50 -5.44 -7.09
N VAL A 58 -4.68 -4.85 -7.21
CA VAL A 58 -5.84 -5.49 -7.81
C VAL A 58 -6.21 -4.79 -9.12
N ARG A 59 -6.61 -5.60 -10.11
CA ARG A 59 -7.26 -5.13 -11.32
C ARG A 59 -8.75 -5.29 -11.16
N ASP A 60 -9.49 -4.27 -11.57
CA ASP A 60 -10.95 -4.27 -11.64
C ASP A 60 -11.39 -4.22 -13.11
N ASP A 61 -12.15 -5.21 -13.53
CA ASP A 61 -12.69 -5.36 -14.88
C ASP A 61 -14.18 -4.95 -14.98
N ALA A 62 -14.77 -4.37 -13.94
CA ALA A 62 -16.18 -3.98 -13.91
C ALA A 62 -16.51 -2.76 -14.80
N GLY A 63 -15.54 -1.90 -15.11
CA GLY A 63 -15.70 -0.70 -15.95
C GLY A 63 -15.58 -1.00 -17.45
N ASP A 64 -15.73 0.06 -18.27
CA ASP A 64 -15.54 -0.03 -19.73
C ASP A 64 -14.05 -0.28 -20.09
N ARG A 65 -13.15 0.03 -19.20
CA ARG A 65 -11.72 -0.24 -19.28
C ARG A 65 -11.23 -0.77 -17.93
N PRO A 66 -10.25 -1.70 -17.93
CA PRO A 66 -9.63 -2.15 -16.70
C PRO A 66 -9.00 -0.99 -15.92
N ALA A 67 -9.09 -1.05 -14.59
CA ALA A 67 -8.43 -0.15 -13.68
C ALA A 67 -7.54 -0.94 -12.72
N TRP A 68 -6.40 -0.36 -12.32
CA TRP A 68 -5.47 -0.99 -11.38
C TRP A 68 -5.43 -0.18 -10.10
N TYR A 69 -5.75 -0.83 -8.99
CA TYR A 69 -5.78 -0.20 -7.68
C TYR A 69 -4.68 -0.77 -6.79
N HIS A 70 -3.91 0.12 -6.20
CA HIS A 70 -2.91 -0.21 -5.19
C HIS A 70 -3.53 -0.05 -3.80
N VAL A 71 -3.57 -1.16 -3.06
CA VAL A 71 -4.16 -1.22 -1.73
C VAL A 71 -3.11 -1.77 -0.75
N PRO A 72 -2.34 -0.88 -0.10
CA PRO A 72 -1.53 -1.27 1.05
C PRO A 72 -2.43 -1.74 2.18
N MET A 73 -2.11 -2.87 2.79
CA MET A 73 -2.92 -3.46 3.88
C MET A 73 -2.04 -3.90 5.03
N THR A 74 -2.59 -3.84 6.24
CA THR A 74 -2.01 -4.47 7.40
C THR A 74 -2.93 -5.55 7.96
N TYR A 75 -2.34 -6.55 8.59
CA TYR A 75 -3.01 -7.70 9.18
C TYR A 75 -2.62 -7.79 10.64
N ARG A 76 -3.58 -7.57 11.55
CA ARG A 76 -3.35 -7.54 12.99
C ARG A 76 -4.08 -8.67 13.73
N ALA A 77 -3.52 -9.08 14.86
CA ALA A 77 -4.13 -10.09 15.74
C ALA A 77 -5.23 -9.50 16.65
N ALA A 78 -5.33 -8.17 16.73
CA ALA A 78 -6.31 -7.44 17.53
C ALA A 78 -6.73 -6.15 16.80
N PRO A 79 -7.85 -5.53 17.18
CA PRO A 79 -8.25 -4.22 16.69
C PRO A 79 -7.16 -3.16 16.89
N LEU A 80 -7.05 -2.22 15.96
CA LEU A 80 -6.18 -1.06 16.07
C LEU A 80 -7.02 0.13 16.55
N ASP A 81 -6.75 0.59 17.75
CA ASP A 81 -7.46 1.72 18.35
C ASP A 81 -7.30 3.00 17.53
N GLY A 82 -8.39 3.72 17.34
CA GLY A 82 -8.43 4.97 16.58
C GLY A 82 -8.39 4.79 15.05
N ALA A 83 -8.31 3.55 14.54
CA ALA A 83 -8.31 3.24 13.12
C ALA A 83 -9.59 2.55 12.62
N GLU A 84 -10.71 2.67 13.32
CA GLU A 84 -11.97 2.00 12.99
C GLU A 84 -12.46 2.35 11.58
N ARG A 85 -12.21 3.59 11.13
CA ARG A 85 -12.58 4.05 9.77
C ARG A 85 -11.74 3.44 8.66
N ALA A 86 -10.58 2.90 9.02
CA ALA A 86 -9.65 2.25 8.09
C ALA A 86 -9.86 0.74 8.02
N LEU A 87 -10.75 0.17 8.82
CA LEU A 87 -11.01 -1.26 8.82
C LEU A 87 -11.62 -1.68 7.47
N ILE A 88 -10.90 -2.51 6.73
CA ILE A 88 -11.39 -3.15 5.51
C ILE A 88 -12.32 -4.30 5.87
N GLY A 89 -11.98 -5.05 6.90
CA GLY A 89 -12.79 -6.14 7.44
C GLY A 89 -11.98 -7.10 8.30
N THR A 90 -12.63 -8.18 8.71
CA THR A 90 -12.00 -9.27 9.47
C THR A 90 -12.04 -10.56 8.67
N THR A 91 -11.08 -11.44 8.92
CA THR A 91 -10.99 -12.76 8.27
C THR A 91 -10.50 -13.81 9.26
N GLU A 92 -10.98 -15.03 9.12
CA GLU A 92 -10.40 -16.18 9.80
C GLU A 92 -9.24 -16.75 8.97
N HIS A 93 -8.05 -16.70 9.55
CA HIS A 93 -6.86 -17.26 8.96
C HIS A 93 -6.61 -18.64 9.56
N GLY A 94 -6.61 -19.69 8.75
CA GLY A 94 -6.61 -21.08 9.20
C GLY A 94 -5.46 -21.51 10.13
N VAL A 95 -4.40 -20.71 10.24
CA VAL A 95 -3.27 -20.96 11.17
C VAL A 95 -3.20 -19.90 12.27
N LEU A 96 -3.46 -18.64 11.93
CA LEU A 96 -3.24 -17.50 12.84
C LEU A 96 -4.54 -17.04 13.55
N GLY A 97 -5.68 -17.68 13.27
CA GLY A 97 -6.99 -17.28 13.80
C GLY A 97 -7.50 -15.96 13.21
N GLN A 98 -8.37 -15.27 13.92
CA GLN A 98 -8.98 -14.03 13.45
C GLN A 98 -7.93 -12.95 13.20
N ARG A 99 -8.09 -12.24 12.08
CA ARG A 99 -7.25 -11.10 11.69
C ARG A 99 -8.12 -9.90 11.33
N TRP A 100 -7.68 -8.74 11.77
CA TRP A 100 -8.22 -7.44 11.40
C TRP A 100 -7.37 -6.87 10.28
N ILE A 101 -8.02 -6.55 9.14
CA ILE A 101 -7.34 -6.02 7.95
C ILE A 101 -7.66 -4.54 7.84
N TYR A 102 -6.63 -3.71 7.81
CA TYR A 102 -6.75 -2.26 7.74
C TYR A 102 -6.19 -1.71 6.43
N ASP A 103 -6.71 -0.57 5.99
CA ASP A 103 -6.05 0.27 5.00
C ASP A 103 -4.73 0.79 5.58
N GLY A 104 -3.64 0.32 5.01
CA GLY A 104 -2.30 0.41 5.58
C GLY A 104 -1.81 1.81 5.95
N PRO A 105 -2.12 2.89 5.20
CA PRO A 105 -1.73 4.25 5.57
C PRO A 105 -2.20 4.71 6.96
N TYR A 106 -3.21 4.09 7.52
CA TYR A 106 -3.69 4.39 8.88
C TYR A 106 -2.95 3.59 9.97
N ASP A 107 -2.09 2.66 9.57
CA ASP A 107 -1.35 1.83 10.50
C ASP A 107 0.07 2.36 10.70
N PRO A 108 0.45 2.75 11.94
CA PRO A 108 1.77 3.31 12.23
C PRO A 108 2.92 2.35 11.87
N VAL A 109 2.71 1.04 11.95
CA VAL A 109 3.74 0.05 11.62
C VAL A 109 4.04 0.08 10.11
N LEU A 110 3.00 0.11 9.25
CA LEU A 110 3.20 0.23 7.81
C LEU A 110 3.90 1.55 7.45
N VAL A 111 3.47 2.67 8.05
CA VAL A 111 4.08 3.98 7.78
C VAL A 111 5.56 3.98 8.18
N ALA A 112 5.90 3.44 9.35
CA ALA A 112 7.29 3.33 9.81
C ALA A 112 8.14 2.46 8.86
N GLN A 113 7.60 1.32 8.40
CA GLN A 113 8.32 0.44 7.48
C GLN A 113 8.46 1.04 6.06
N LEU A 114 7.49 1.82 5.62
CA LEU A 114 7.57 2.54 4.35
C LEU A 114 8.65 3.64 4.39
N ILE A 115 8.74 4.37 5.49
CA ILE A 115 9.82 5.33 5.74
C ILE A 115 11.18 4.58 5.77
N ALA A 116 11.26 3.47 6.47
CA ALA A 116 12.47 2.64 6.55
C ALA A 116 12.90 2.14 5.16
N LEU A 117 11.96 1.74 4.31
CA LEU A 117 12.23 1.35 2.92
C LEU A 117 12.84 2.49 2.11
N LEU A 118 12.24 3.69 2.16
CA LEU A 118 12.78 4.88 1.47
C LEU A 118 14.15 5.30 2.00
N GLN A 119 14.46 5.01 3.26
CA GLN A 119 15.77 5.25 3.87
C GLN A 119 16.78 4.11 3.69
N GLY A 120 16.43 3.06 2.93
CA GLY A 120 17.29 1.89 2.69
C GLY A 120 17.50 0.98 3.91
N ARG A 121 16.61 1.05 4.92
CA ARG A 121 16.68 0.28 6.18
C ARG A 121 15.69 -0.90 6.21
N ALA A 122 14.78 -1.00 5.27
CA ALA A 122 13.88 -2.13 5.07
C ALA A 122 14.07 -2.72 3.67
N GLU A 123 13.82 -4.03 3.52
CA GLU A 123 13.97 -4.75 2.28
C GLU A 123 12.62 -5.28 1.80
N PRO A 124 12.23 -5.01 0.53
CA PRO A 124 10.99 -5.55 -0.02
C PRO A 124 11.07 -7.08 -0.14
N GLN A 125 9.96 -7.73 0.18
CA GLN A 125 9.83 -9.19 0.13
C GLN A 125 8.81 -9.60 -0.94
N ALA A 126 9.06 -10.73 -1.58
CA ALA A 126 8.13 -11.31 -2.55
C ALA A 126 6.76 -11.58 -1.92
N GLN A 127 5.69 -11.28 -2.66
CA GLN A 127 4.32 -11.38 -2.15
C GLN A 127 3.90 -12.83 -1.82
N SER A 128 4.45 -13.82 -2.52
CA SER A 128 3.99 -15.21 -2.47
C SER A 128 5.00 -16.19 -1.86
N GLU A 129 6.19 -15.72 -1.48
CA GLU A 129 7.28 -16.56 -0.94
C GLU A 129 7.82 -15.95 0.35
N SER A 130 7.99 -16.81 1.37
CA SER A 130 8.59 -16.38 2.65
C SER A 130 10.08 -16.15 2.50
N HIS A 131 10.61 -15.14 3.18
CA HIS A 131 12.06 -14.85 3.26
C HIS A 131 12.74 -14.71 1.88
N THR A 132 12.01 -14.18 0.91
CA THR A 132 12.51 -14.00 -0.45
C THR A 132 12.48 -12.52 -0.79
N PRO A 133 13.63 -11.84 -0.88
CA PRO A 133 13.69 -10.46 -1.32
C PRO A 133 13.06 -10.28 -2.71
N ASP A 134 12.41 -9.15 -2.93
CA ASP A 134 11.85 -8.78 -4.23
C ASP A 134 12.67 -7.66 -4.88
N PRO A 135 13.68 -8.00 -5.70
CA PRO A 135 14.54 -7.00 -6.34
C PRO A 135 13.82 -6.17 -7.42
N SER A 136 12.61 -6.54 -7.80
CA SER A 136 11.79 -5.76 -8.74
C SER A 136 11.24 -4.49 -8.11
N VAL A 137 11.17 -4.41 -6.78
CA VAL A 137 10.77 -3.21 -6.05
C VAL A 137 11.98 -2.32 -5.81
N THR A 138 11.90 -1.07 -6.23
CA THR A 138 12.98 -0.09 -6.02
C THR A 138 12.49 1.06 -5.18
N ALA A 139 13.35 1.53 -4.27
CA ALA A 139 13.15 2.76 -3.52
C ALA A 139 14.30 3.71 -3.86
N GLU A 140 13.96 4.93 -4.28
CA GLU A 140 14.93 5.95 -4.66
C GLU A 140 14.62 7.24 -3.93
N VAL A 141 15.66 7.89 -3.40
CA VAL A 141 15.58 9.21 -2.76
C VAL A 141 16.67 10.09 -3.33
N THR A 142 16.31 11.29 -3.77
CA THR A 142 17.25 12.27 -4.31
C THR A 142 17.86 13.14 -3.21
N GLY A 143 19.16 13.44 -3.32
CA GLY A 143 19.86 14.29 -2.37
C GLY A 143 20.37 13.55 -1.13
N ALA A 144 20.54 14.28 -0.03
CA ALA A 144 21.16 13.79 1.21
C ALA A 144 20.25 12.94 2.12
N GLY A 145 19.18 12.36 1.57
CA GLY A 145 18.17 11.66 2.38
C GLY A 145 17.13 12.64 2.96
N PHE A 146 16.30 12.15 3.88
CA PHE A 146 15.29 12.97 4.58
C PHE A 146 15.16 12.51 6.01
N ASP A 147 14.93 13.48 6.89
CA ASP A 147 14.64 13.22 8.29
C ASP A 147 13.12 13.23 8.50
N VAL A 148 12.68 12.37 9.38
CA VAL A 148 11.28 12.30 9.81
C VAL A 148 11.25 12.63 11.30
N PRO A 149 10.43 13.59 11.73
CA PRO A 149 10.27 13.88 13.16
C PRO A 149 9.92 12.62 13.95
N ALA A 150 10.45 12.54 15.17
CA ALA A 150 10.09 11.45 16.08
C ALA A 150 8.55 11.44 16.28
N GLY A 151 7.96 10.27 16.23
CA GLY A 151 6.51 10.11 16.39
C GLY A 151 5.67 10.38 15.13
N ALA A 152 6.24 10.85 14.02
CA ALA A 152 5.47 11.14 12.81
C ALA A 152 4.73 9.91 12.21
N ALA A 153 5.23 8.71 12.49
CA ALA A 153 4.57 7.47 12.10
C ALA A 153 3.53 6.98 13.13
N GLU A 154 3.58 7.44 14.38
CA GLU A 154 2.76 6.89 15.47
C GLU A 154 1.29 7.27 15.37
N ALA A 155 0.99 8.43 14.81
CA ALA A 155 -0.38 8.89 14.58
C ALA A 155 -0.48 9.54 13.20
N PRO A 156 -0.51 8.75 12.12
CA PRO A 156 -0.49 9.28 10.78
C PRO A 156 -1.73 10.12 10.47
N ALA A 157 -1.53 11.36 10.07
CA ALA A 157 -2.60 12.24 9.58
C ALA A 157 -2.95 11.87 8.14
N VAL A 158 -3.89 10.93 7.98
CA VAL A 158 -4.26 10.38 6.67
C VAL A 158 -5.33 11.24 5.99
N ALA A 159 -5.06 11.65 4.77
CA ALA A 159 -6.02 12.36 3.92
C ALA A 159 -6.22 11.61 2.60
N ASN A 160 -7.39 10.99 2.44
CA ASN A 160 -7.79 10.38 1.17
C ASN A 160 -8.31 11.46 0.21
N ARG A 161 -7.83 11.40 -1.05
CA ARG A 161 -8.17 12.31 -2.14
C ARG A 161 -8.48 11.50 -3.42
N PRO A 162 -9.08 12.11 -4.45
CA PRO A 162 -9.35 11.42 -5.72
C PRO A 162 -8.09 10.88 -6.43
N ASP A 163 -6.93 11.47 -6.19
CA ASP A 163 -5.65 11.11 -6.79
C ASP A 163 -4.83 10.11 -5.96
N GLY A 164 -5.19 9.91 -4.67
CA GLY A 164 -4.48 8.99 -3.78
C GLY A 164 -4.66 9.29 -2.30
N THR A 165 -3.72 8.85 -1.49
CA THR A 165 -3.73 9.05 -0.04
C THR A 165 -2.48 9.80 0.39
N ARG A 166 -2.65 10.96 1.02
CA ARG A 166 -1.56 11.78 1.55
C ARG A 166 -1.34 11.51 3.03
N LEU A 167 -0.05 11.43 3.41
CA LEU A 167 0.42 11.27 4.79
C LEU A 167 1.51 12.32 5.05
N PRO A 168 1.19 13.45 5.68
CA PRO A 168 2.21 14.38 6.19
C PRO A 168 3.08 13.70 7.24
N LEU A 169 4.39 13.89 7.16
CA LEU A 169 5.36 13.37 8.11
C LEU A 169 5.81 14.49 9.06
N GLY A 170 4.86 15.04 9.81
CA GLY A 170 5.06 16.17 10.71
C GLY A 170 4.67 17.52 10.10
N ASP A 171 4.60 18.55 10.96
CA ASP A 171 4.21 19.91 10.57
C ASP A 171 5.27 20.56 9.67
N GLY A 172 4.88 20.95 8.45
CA GLY A 172 5.79 21.55 7.47
C GLY A 172 6.91 20.64 6.95
N GLY A 173 6.89 19.36 7.34
CA GLY A 173 7.83 18.34 6.91
C GLY A 173 7.49 17.71 5.57
N PRO A 174 8.26 16.69 5.15
CA PRO A 174 7.93 15.93 3.94
C PRO A 174 6.58 15.20 4.07
N ALA A 175 6.01 14.81 2.93
CA ALA A 175 4.77 14.07 2.89
C ALA A 175 4.89 12.85 1.97
N LEU A 176 4.32 11.73 2.37
CA LEU A 176 4.12 10.59 1.49
C LEU A 176 2.79 10.74 0.75
N HIS A 177 2.80 10.37 -0.51
CA HIS A 177 1.61 10.18 -1.33
C HIS A 177 1.55 8.71 -1.77
N VAL A 178 0.56 7.99 -1.28
CA VAL A 178 0.28 6.62 -1.71
C VAL A 178 -0.58 6.69 -2.95
N THR A 179 -0.03 6.31 -4.09
CA THR A 179 -0.74 6.23 -5.36
C THR A 179 -1.78 5.11 -5.29
N ARG A 180 -3.06 5.44 -5.43
CA ARG A 180 -4.15 4.46 -5.33
C ARG A 180 -4.60 3.92 -6.68
N VAL A 181 -4.57 4.76 -7.71
CA VAL A 181 -4.89 4.36 -9.09
C VAL A 181 -3.58 4.29 -9.87
N LEU A 182 -3.14 3.08 -10.16
CA LEU A 182 -1.89 2.87 -10.87
C LEU A 182 -2.06 3.11 -12.38
N ARG A 183 -1.06 3.77 -12.92
CA ARG A 183 -0.89 3.95 -14.36
C ARG A 183 0.54 3.58 -14.72
N PRO A 184 0.79 2.97 -15.90
CA PRO A 184 2.15 2.75 -16.38
C PRO A 184 2.94 4.06 -16.37
N GLU A 185 4.18 3.99 -15.93
CA GLU A 185 5.07 5.15 -15.93
C GLU A 185 5.18 5.72 -17.36
N SER A 186 4.77 6.95 -17.50
CA SER A 186 5.04 7.77 -18.70
C SER A 186 6.13 8.75 -18.29
N GLY A 187 7.34 8.61 -18.76
CA GLY A 187 8.54 9.38 -18.40
C GLY A 187 8.45 10.89 -18.09
N ALA A 188 7.30 11.36 -17.62
CA ALA A 188 7.06 12.73 -17.16
C ALA A 188 7.70 12.91 -15.77
N GLU A 189 8.71 13.76 -15.69
CA GLU A 189 9.25 14.24 -14.44
C GLU A 189 8.18 15.08 -13.72
N SER A 190 7.73 14.61 -12.56
CA SER A 190 6.90 15.43 -11.67
C SER A 190 7.81 16.29 -10.81
N THR A 191 7.64 17.61 -10.86
CA THR A 191 8.36 18.58 -10.02
C THR A 191 8.07 18.35 -8.53
N GLY A 192 9.08 18.50 -7.67
CA GLY A 192 8.93 18.39 -6.21
C GLY A 192 9.01 16.96 -5.66
N ILE A 193 9.25 15.95 -6.49
CA ILE A 193 9.48 14.59 -6.02
C ILE A 193 10.88 14.49 -5.43
N ARG A 194 10.95 14.09 -4.15
CA ARG A 194 12.17 13.83 -3.42
C ARG A 194 12.56 12.36 -3.39
N GLY A 195 11.58 11.48 -3.52
CA GLY A 195 11.82 10.04 -3.59
C GLY A 195 10.57 9.28 -3.99
N HIS A 196 10.73 8.01 -4.28
CA HIS A 196 9.60 7.15 -4.63
C HIS A 196 9.91 5.67 -4.41
N VAL A 197 8.85 4.89 -4.27
CA VAL A 197 8.87 3.43 -4.34
C VAL A 197 8.16 3.02 -5.61
N SER A 198 8.85 2.27 -6.48
CA SER A 198 8.30 1.75 -7.73
C SER A 198 8.29 0.22 -7.73
N ALA A 199 7.21 -0.36 -8.25
CA ALA A 199 7.04 -1.80 -8.40
C ALA A 199 6.26 -2.14 -9.67
N GLY A 200 6.28 -3.42 -10.04
CA GLY A 200 5.60 -3.95 -11.21
C GLY A 200 4.22 -4.52 -10.90
N TRP A 201 3.39 -4.62 -11.95
CA TRP A 201 2.14 -5.39 -11.94
C TRP A 201 1.82 -5.92 -13.32
N ARG A 202 0.98 -6.96 -13.40
CA ARG A 202 0.57 -7.59 -14.66
C ARG A 202 -0.57 -6.81 -15.32
N LEU A 203 -0.49 -6.68 -16.64
CA LEU A 203 -1.55 -6.16 -17.49
C LEU A 203 -2.47 -7.27 -17.99
N SER A 204 -3.64 -6.89 -18.56
CA SER A 204 -4.67 -7.84 -19.03
C SER A 204 -4.20 -8.76 -20.14
N GLU A 205 -3.26 -8.30 -20.99
CA GLU A 205 -2.81 -8.98 -22.21
C GLU A 205 -1.49 -9.74 -22.03
N GLY A 206 -1.13 -10.07 -20.78
CA GLY A 206 0.11 -10.82 -20.49
C GLY A 206 1.38 -9.99 -20.45
N GLY A 207 1.27 -8.65 -20.54
CA GLY A 207 2.38 -7.72 -20.33
C GLY A 207 2.55 -7.35 -18.87
N GLU A 208 3.66 -6.68 -18.57
CA GLU A 208 3.95 -6.07 -17.28
C GLU A 208 3.99 -4.55 -17.41
N ALA A 209 3.53 -3.86 -16.40
CA ALA A 209 3.70 -2.43 -16.22
C ALA A 209 4.47 -2.18 -14.93
N ARG A 210 5.08 -1.01 -14.86
CA ARG A 210 5.77 -0.52 -13.68
C ARG A 210 5.33 0.91 -13.40
N GLY A 211 5.28 1.29 -12.12
CA GLY A 211 4.93 2.66 -11.73
C GLY A 211 5.20 2.91 -10.27
N ARG A 212 4.96 4.15 -9.86
CA ARG A 212 5.20 4.63 -8.51
C ARG A 212 4.03 4.25 -7.61
N TYR A 213 4.31 3.43 -6.59
CA TYR A 213 3.36 3.05 -5.56
C TYR A 213 3.27 4.10 -4.46
N VAL A 214 4.42 4.70 -4.14
CA VAL A 214 4.52 5.76 -3.15
C VAL A 214 5.48 6.82 -3.65
N VAL A 215 5.15 8.07 -3.39
CA VAL A 215 5.99 9.24 -3.73
C VAL A 215 6.23 10.05 -2.46
N LEU A 216 7.48 10.45 -2.25
CA LEU A 216 7.89 11.38 -1.20
C LEU A 216 8.01 12.77 -1.80
N TYR A 217 7.34 13.75 -1.21
CA TYR A 217 7.40 15.16 -1.57
C TYR A 217 8.03 16.01 -0.48
N ASP A 218 8.65 17.13 -0.86
CA ASP A 218 9.08 18.16 0.08
C ASP A 218 7.87 19.00 0.53
N GLY A 219 7.54 18.94 1.82
CA GLY A 219 6.55 19.82 2.44
C GLY A 219 5.19 19.83 1.74
N ASP A 220 4.64 21.04 1.54
CA ASP A 220 3.33 21.25 0.95
C ASP A 220 3.28 21.15 -0.59
N THR A 221 4.33 20.71 -1.25
CA THR A 221 4.39 20.57 -2.71
C THR A 221 3.70 19.32 -3.25
N ALA A 222 3.14 18.47 -2.39
CA ALA A 222 2.32 17.34 -2.83
C ALA A 222 1.02 17.85 -3.49
N PRO A 223 0.62 17.32 -4.65
CA PRO A 223 -0.59 17.69 -5.37
C PRO A 223 -1.86 17.46 -4.55
#